data_41d9690976ccb70cc956461a5c4d13d6
#
_entry.id   41d9690976ccb70cc956461a5c4d13d6
#
_cell.length_a   1.000
_cell.length_b   1.000
_cell.length_c   1.000
_cell.angle_alpha   90.00
_cell.angle_beta   90.00
_cell.angle_gamma   90.00
#
_symmetry.space_group_name_H-M   'P 1'
#
loop_
_entity.id
_entity.type
_entity.pdbx_description
1 polymer ?
#
loop_
_entity_poly.entity_id
_entity_poly.type
_entity_poly.pdbx_seq_one_letter_code
_entity_poly.pdbx_strand_id
1 'polypeptide(L)'
;MAYVVTRLCRDCKDFGCVSACPKDCILEHRPPSGVSDLPNQLFIDPDECIDCNACVSACPWEAIYADVDVPPALKPDVDLNALVRERRDEFQLPTIVAKKLPSSAEVMENQERWGL
;
A
#
# COMPACT_ATOMS: atom_id res chain seq x y z
N MET A 1 -5.18 14.48 -6.57
CA MET A 1 -5.24 13.67 -5.34
C MET A 1 -4.99 12.21 -5.70
N ALA A 2 -4.44 11.44 -4.78
CA ALA A 2 -4.15 10.03 -4.99
C ALA A 2 -4.49 9.23 -3.73
N TYR A 3 -4.65 7.91 -3.88
CA TYR A 3 -4.73 7.00 -2.73
C TYR A 3 -3.32 6.62 -2.30
N VAL A 4 -3.18 6.24 -1.04
CA VAL A 4 -1.91 5.80 -0.48
C VAL A 4 -2.09 4.48 0.26
N VAL A 5 -1.07 3.62 0.19
CA VAL A 5 -1.00 2.41 0.99
C VAL A 5 -0.31 2.77 2.29
N THR A 6 -0.97 2.51 3.41
CA THR A 6 -0.43 2.82 4.74
C THR A 6 0.30 1.62 5.33
N ARG A 7 0.93 1.85 6.49
CA ARG A 7 1.63 0.79 7.22
C ARG A 7 0.74 -0.36 7.69
N LEU A 8 -0.56 -0.24 7.57
CA LEU A 8 -1.48 -1.35 7.83
C LEU A 8 -1.25 -2.52 6.86
N CYS A 9 -0.66 -2.25 5.69
CA CYS A 9 -0.23 -3.27 4.73
C CYS A 9 1.11 -3.92 5.12
N ARG A 10 1.89 -3.29 6.00
CA ARG A 10 3.26 -3.71 6.32
C ARG A 10 3.28 -5.13 6.89
N ASP A 11 4.11 -5.98 6.31
CA ASP A 11 4.27 -7.39 6.62
C ASP A 11 3.03 -8.26 6.37
N CYS A 12 1.90 -7.66 5.96
CA CYS A 12 0.66 -8.37 5.68
C CYS A 12 0.45 -8.60 4.18
N LYS A 13 0.79 -7.62 3.36
CA LYS A 13 0.80 -7.64 1.88
C LYS A 13 -0.22 -8.54 1.22
N ASP A 14 -1.50 -8.16 1.31
CA ASP A 14 -2.52 -8.78 0.47
C ASP A 14 -2.47 -8.15 -0.93
N PHE A 15 -2.51 -8.95 -1.97
CA PHE A 15 -2.34 -8.47 -3.34
C PHE A 15 -3.66 -8.22 -4.09
N GLY A 16 -4.79 -8.33 -3.42
CA GLY A 16 -6.10 -8.08 -4.04
C GLY A 16 -6.21 -6.68 -4.65
N CYS A 17 -5.62 -5.67 -3.99
CA CYS A 17 -5.62 -4.31 -4.49
C CYS A 17 -4.87 -4.16 -5.82
N VAL A 18 -3.81 -4.93 -6.04
CA VAL A 18 -3.03 -4.89 -7.28
C VAL A 18 -3.90 -5.31 -8.46
N SER A 19 -4.67 -6.38 -8.29
CA SER A 19 -5.57 -6.87 -9.34
C SER A 19 -6.73 -5.90 -9.60
N ALA A 20 -7.15 -5.15 -8.60
CA ALA A 20 -8.26 -4.21 -8.71
C ALA A 20 -7.88 -2.89 -9.39
N CYS A 21 -6.59 -2.52 -9.38
CA CYS A 21 -6.15 -1.25 -9.94
C CYS A 21 -6.13 -1.28 -11.47
N PRO A 22 -6.93 -0.44 -12.16
CA PRO A 22 -6.96 -0.44 -13.63
C PRO A 22 -5.74 0.21 -14.27
N LYS A 23 -4.92 0.91 -13.48
CA LYS A 23 -3.72 1.63 -13.95
C LYS A 23 -2.41 0.96 -13.54
N ASP A 24 -2.48 -0.19 -12.88
CA ASP A 24 -1.28 -0.90 -12.41
C ASP A 24 -0.32 -0.01 -11.63
N CYS A 25 -0.88 0.88 -10.79
CA CYS A 25 -0.09 1.85 -10.05
C CYS A 25 0.30 1.39 -8.64
N ILE A 26 -0.06 0.18 -8.26
CA ILE A 26 0.30 -0.39 -6.95
C ILE A 26 1.54 -1.25 -7.13
N LEU A 27 2.63 -0.84 -6.48
CA LEU A 27 3.95 -1.34 -6.78
C LEU A 27 4.65 -1.90 -5.53
N GLU A 28 5.68 -2.70 -5.77
CA GLU A 28 6.55 -3.27 -4.75
C GLU A 28 7.95 -2.66 -4.89
N HIS A 29 8.60 -2.38 -3.77
CA HIS A 29 9.97 -1.87 -3.78
C HIS A 29 10.95 -3.00 -4.04
N ARG A 30 11.64 -2.95 -5.18
CA ARG A 30 12.67 -3.91 -5.58
C ARG A 30 13.87 -3.15 -6.14
N PRO A 31 14.76 -2.63 -5.29
CA PRO A 31 15.90 -1.87 -5.75
C PRO A 31 16.92 -2.76 -6.46
N PRO A 32 17.73 -2.22 -7.38
CA PRO A 32 18.78 -2.98 -8.08
C PRO A 32 19.80 -3.63 -7.14
N SER A 33 20.00 -3.05 -5.95
CA SER A 33 20.92 -3.61 -4.94
C SER A 33 20.40 -4.91 -4.33
N GLY A 34 19.10 -5.22 -4.48
CA GLY A 34 18.47 -6.37 -3.86
C GLY A 34 18.14 -6.20 -2.38
N VAL A 35 18.53 -5.09 -1.76
CA VAL A 35 18.28 -4.79 -0.35
C VAL A 35 17.35 -3.58 -0.26
N SER A 36 16.14 -3.80 0.26
CA SER A 36 15.17 -2.72 0.43
C SER A 36 15.43 -1.94 1.73
N ASP A 37 15.51 -0.63 1.61
CA ASP A 37 15.60 0.30 2.75
C ASP A 37 14.22 0.85 3.14
N LEU A 38 13.17 0.41 2.46
CA LEU A 38 11.78 0.80 2.73
C LEU A 38 11.01 -0.33 3.42
N PRO A 39 9.89 0.00 4.08
CA PRO A 39 9.06 -1.01 4.76
C PRO A 39 8.55 -2.09 3.81
N ASN A 40 8.31 -3.28 4.35
CA ASN A 40 7.75 -4.41 3.60
C ASN A 40 6.25 -4.24 3.40
N GLN A 41 5.87 -3.36 2.48
CA GLN A 41 4.48 -3.07 2.13
C GLN A 41 4.40 -2.72 0.64
N LEU A 42 3.18 -2.58 0.13
CA LEU A 42 2.98 -2.08 -1.23
C LEU A 42 2.91 -0.56 -1.22
N PHE A 43 3.10 0.04 -2.38
CA PHE A 43 3.11 1.50 -2.56
C PHE A 43 2.27 1.86 -3.78
N ILE A 44 1.57 3.00 -3.71
CA ILE A 44 0.82 3.53 -4.85
C ILE A 44 1.63 4.65 -5.48
N ASP A 45 1.82 4.57 -6.81
CA ASP A 45 2.43 5.65 -7.57
C ASP A 45 1.42 6.78 -7.70
N PRO A 46 1.66 7.94 -7.07
CA PRO A 46 0.69 9.02 -7.06
C PRO A 46 0.48 9.66 -8.44
N ASP A 47 1.41 9.49 -9.36
CA ASP A 47 1.29 10.03 -10.72
C ASP A 47 0.41 9.16 -11.61
N GLU A 48 0.33 7.85 -11.32
CA GLU A 48 -0.47 6.90 -12.09
C GLU A 48 -1.86 6.68 -11.51
N CYS A 49 -2.07 6.97 -10.23
CA CYS A 49 -3.36 6.76 -9.57
C CYS A 49 -4.43 7.71 -10.10
N ILE A 50 -5.59 7.15 -10.45
CA ILE A 50 -6.72 7.91 -11.01
C ILE A 50 -7.86 8.13 -10.02
N ASP A 51 -7.64 7.85 -8.74
CA ASP A 51 -8.65 8.01 -7.67
C ASP A 51 -9.94 7.20 -7.90
N CYS A 52 -9.84 6.04 -8.54
CA CYS A 52 -11.02 5.23 -8.85
C CYS A 52 -11.62 4.48 -7.65
N ASN A 53 -10.92 4.46 -6.51
CA ASN A 53 -11.36 3.83 -5.26
C ASN A 53 -11.48 2.29 -5.29
N ALA A 54 -11.15 1.64 -6.39
CA ALA A 54 -11.29 0.18 -6.52
C ALA A 54 -10.39 -0.59 -5.55
N CYS A 55 -9.15 -0.12 -5.34
CA CYS A 55 -8.19 -0.76 -4.46
C CYS A 55 -8.59 -0.73 -2.99
N VAL A 56 -9.29 0.31 -2.56
CA VAL A 56 -9.73 0.47 -1.16
C VAL A 56 -10.62 -0.69 -0.75
N SER A 57 -11.62 -1.01 -1.57
CA SER A 57 -12.55 -2.12 -1.32
C SER A 57 -11.87 -3.49 -1.41
N ALA A 58 -10.79 -3.59 -2.18
CA ALA A 58 -10.09 -4.84 -2.40
C ALA A 58 -9.07 -5.18 -1.30
N CYS A 59 -8.75 -4.23 -0.43
CA CYS A 59 -7.78 -4.47 0.65
C CYS A 59 -8.47 -4.99 1.91
N PRO A 60 -8.26 -6.26 2.30
CA PRO A 60 -8.91 -6.81 3.49
C PRO A 60 -8.35 -6.25 4.80
N TRP A 61 -7.16 -5.64 4.76
CA TRP A 61 -6.53 -5.01 5.93
C TRP A 61 -6.92 -3.55 6.09
N GLU A 62 -7.74 -3.02 5.20
CA GLU A 62 -8.18 -1.61 5.21
C GLU A 62 -7.00 -0.64 5.27
N ALA A 63 -5.94 -0.95 4.51
CA ALA A 63 -4.67 -0.22 4.55
C ALA A 63 -4.62 0.98 3.60
N ILE A 64 -5.60 1.12 2.71
CA ILE A 64 -5.58 2.12 1.64
C ILE A 64 -6.57 3.24 1.94
N TYR A 65 -6.08 4.48 1.88
CA TYR A 65 -6.88 5.70 2.11
C TYR A 65 -6.59 6.71 1.01
N ALA A 66 -7.57 7.60 0.75
CA ALA A 66 -7.27 8.82 0.01
C ALA A 66 -6.26 9.65 0.82
N ASP A 67 -5.36 10.36 0.15
CA ASP A 67 -4.29 11.10 0.83
C ASP A 67 -4.81 12.10 1.87
N VAL A 68 -5.99 12.68 1.64
CA VAL A 68 -6.63 13.63 2.58
C VAL A 68 -7.31 12.95 3.75
N ASP A 69 -7.60 11.65 3.66
CA ASP A 69 -8.33 10.89 4.68
C ASP A 69 -7.41 10.05 5.59
N VAL A 70 -6.11 10.09 5.36
CA VAL A 70 -5.16 9.30 6.14
C VAL A 70 -5.19 9.73 7.61
N PRO A 71 -5.39 8.77 8.55
CA PRO A 71 -5.39 9.10 9.98
C PRO A 71 -4.07 9.78 10.41
N PRO A 72 -4.10 10.68 11.42
CA PRO A 72 -2.89 11.37 11.87
C PRO A 72 -1.73 10.45 12.23
N ALA A 73 -2.00 9.28 12.82
CA ALA A 73 -0.98 8.30 13.18
C ALA A 73 -0.25 7.73 11.96
N LEU A 74 -0.88 7.79 10.78
CA LEU A 74 -0.36 7.20 9.54
C LEU A 74 0.08 8.27 8.51
N LYS A 75 0.04 9.54 8.85
CA LYS A 75 0.40 10.64 7.93
C LYS A 75 1.78 10.48 7.28
N PRO A 76 2.83 10.01 7.98
CA PRO A 76 4.13 9.79 7.33
C PRO A 76 4.09 8.83 6.14
N ASP A 77 3.07 7.99 6.06
CA ASP A 77 2.96 7.02 4.96
C ASP A 77 2.58 7.69 3.63
N VAL A 78 2.01 8.89 3.67
CA VAL A 78 1.78 9.69 2.47
C VAL A 78 3.10 9.99 1.78
N ASP A 79 4.11 10.42 2.57
CA ASP A 79 5.43 10.73 2.06
C ASP A 79 6.15 9.48 1.55
N LEU A 80 5.94 8.32 2.20
CA LEU A 80 6.50 7.05 1.74
C LEU A 80 6.00 6.70 0.33
N ASN A 81 4.70 6.85 0.09
CA ASN A 81 4.14 6.58 -1.24
C ASN A 81 4.66 7.59 -2.27
N ALA A 82 4.89 8.83 -1.87
CA ALA A 82 5.44 9.86 -2.75
C ALA A 82 6.87 9.53 -3.21
N LEU A 83 7.62 8.73 -2.46
CA LEU A 83 8.96 8.30 -2.86
C LEU A 83 8.97 7.50 -4.18
N VAL A 84 7.87 6.88 -4.54
CA VAL A 84 7.75 6.16 -5.83
C VAL A 84 8.07 7.10 -6.97
N ARG A 85 7.59 8.36 -6.90
CA ARG A 85 7.82 9.36 -7.95
C ARG A 85 9.31 9.66 -8.12
N GLU A 86 10.05 9.76 -7.01
CA GLU A 86 11.46 10.10 -7.02
C GLU A 86 12.37 8.91 -7.32
N ARG A 87 11.93 7.70 -6.94
CA ARG A 87 12.73 6.48 -7.03
C ARG A 87 12.07 5.43 -7.92
N ARG A 88 11.40 5.86 -8.98
CA ARG A 88 10.55 5.00 -9.83
C ARG A 88 11.26 3.75 -10.34
N ASP A 89 12.55 3.84 -10.63
CA ASP A 89 13.35 2.71 -11.14
C ASP A 89 13.50 1.57 -10.13
N GLU A 90 13.23 1.84 -8.85
CA GLU A 90 13.34 0.86 -7.77
C GLU A 90 12.00 0.15 -7.50
N PHE A 91 10.93 0.52 -8.21
CA PHE A 91 9.59 -0.03 -8.01
C PHE A 91 9.11 -0.77 -9.25
N GLN A 92 8.39 -1.86 -9.03
CA GLN A 92 7.82 -2.65 -10.12
C GLN A 92 6.55 -3.36 -9.66
N LEU A 93 5.77 -3.84 -10.62
CA LEU A 93 4.56 -4.61 -10.30
C LEU A 93 4.95 -5.86 -9.50
N PRO A 94 4.26 -6.13 -8.38
CA PRO A 94 4.56 -7.29 -7.56
C PRO A 94 4.06 -8.57 -8.24
N THR A 95 4.70 -9.68 -7.90
CA THR A 95 4.18 -11.00 -8.23
C THR A 95 3.01 -11.27 -7.29
N ILE A 96 1.82 -11.52 -7.85
CA ILE A 96 0.62 -11.76 -7.05
C ILE A 96 0.69 -13.16 -6.44
N VAL A 97 0.60 -13.21 -5.12
CA VAL A 97 0.58 -14.46 -4.36
C VAL A 97 -0.75 -14.53 -3.61
N ALA A 98 -1.49 -15.63 -3.79
CA ALA A 98 -2.74 -15.83 -3.09
C ALA A 98 -2.49 -15.94 -1.57
N LYS A 99 -3.24 -15.18 -0.79
CA LYS A 99 -3.13 -15.18 0.66
C LYS A 99 -4.50 -15.39 1.30
N LYS A 100 -4.48 -16.00 2.50
CA LYS A 100 -5.70 -16.16 3.28
C LYS A 100 -6.18 -14.80 3.76
N LEU A 101 -7.49 -14.57 3.64
CA LEU A 101 -8.09 -13.32 4.15
C LEU A 101 -7.95 -13.26 5.68
N PRO A 102 -7.65 -12.08 6.25
CA PRO A 102 -7.58 -11.92 7.69
C PRO A 102 -8.98 -11.96 8.32
N SER A 103 -9.04 -12.38 9.58
CA SER A 103 -10.26 -12.26 10.38
C SER A 103 -10.44 -10.82 10.86
N SER A 104 -11.64 -10.46 11.29
CA SER A 104 -11.91 -9.14 11.87
C SER A 104 -10.98 -8.86 13.07
N ALA A 105 -10.71 -9.86 13.89
CA ALA A 105 -9.82 -9.73 15.04
C ALA A 105 -8.38 -9.41 14.59
N GLU A 106 -7.88 -10.07 13.55
CA GLU A 106 -6.55 -9.80 13.01
C GLU A 106 -6.42 -8.38 12.47
N VAL A 107 -7.43 -7.89 11.76
CA VAL A 107 -7.46 -6.52 11.26
C VAL A 107 -7.42 -5.52 12.41
N MET A 108 -8.23 -5.75 13.46
CA MET A 108 -8.25 -4.88 14.63
C MET A 108 -6.92 -4.88 15.38
N GLU A 109 -6.29 -6.03 15.57
CA GLU A 109 -4.98 -6.14 16.21
C GLU A 109 -3.93 -5.35 15.42
N ASN A 110 -3.97 -5.44 14.10
CA ASN A 110 -3.05 -4.72 13.25
C ASN A 110 -3.25 -3.20 13.39
N GLN A 111 -4.51 -2.74 13.45
CA GLN A 111 -4.81 -1.33 13.66
C GLN A 111 -4.28 -0.84 15.01
N GLU A 112 -4.48 -1.62 16.07
CA GLU A 112 -3.99 -1.29 17.40
C GLU A 112 -2.47 -1.22 17.43
N ARG A 113 -1.80 -2.14 16.74
CA ARG A 113 -0.34 -2.18 16.62
C ARG A 113 0.22 -0.85 16.09
N TRP A 114 -0.51 -0.18 15.22
CA TRP A 114 -0.09 1.07 14.59
C TRP A 114 -0.76 2.32 15.15
N GLY A 115 -1.42 2.19 16.29
CA GLY A 115 -1.95 3.34 17.02
C GLY A 115 -3.34 3.83 16.58
N LEU A 116 -4.11 2.96 15.95
CA LEU A 116 -5.47 3.30 15.54
C LEU A 116 -6.53 2.81 16.51
#